data_9210efe7263c5eb39428fb7a2d6b74f5
#
_entry.id   9210efe7263c5eb39428fb7a2d6b74f5
#
_cell.length_a   1.000
_cell.length_b   1.000
_cell.length_c   1.000
_cell.angle_alpha   90.00
_cell.angle_beta   90.00
_cell.angle_gamma   90.00
#
_symmetry.space_group_name_H-M   'P 1'
#
loop_
_entity.id
_entity.type
_entity.pdbx_description
1 polymer ?
#
loop_
_entity_poly.entity_id
_entity_poly.type
_entity_poly.pdbx_seq_one_letter_code
_entity_poly.pdbx_strand_id
1 'polypeptide(L)'
;MSSNAIRSLSGLKILVVDDSKTIRRTAETLLTKEGCQVFTAIDGFDALSKIADHQPDLIFVDIMMPRLDGYETCSLIKHNKVFKETPVIMLSSKDGLFDRARGRIVGSEQYLTKPFTKDELLGAISNQIN
;
A
#
# COMPACT_ATOMS: atom_id res chain seq x y z
N MET A 1 9.01 10.99 -24.73
CA MET A 1 8.32 10.73 -24.32
C MET A 1 8.06 10.58 -23.19
N SER A 2 8.11 10.79 -23.20
CA SER A 2 7.85 10.54 -22.27
C SER A 2 6.97 9.94 -21.72
N SER A 3 6.19 10.18 -22.06
CA SER A 3 5.13 9.33 -21.65
C SER A 3 5.53 7.88 -21.62
N ASN A 4 6.47 7.52 -22.40
CA ASN A 4 6.99 6.14 -22.42
C ASN A 4 7.75 5.78 -21.15
N ALA A 5 8.22 6.78 -20.43
CA ALA A 5 8.90 6.57 -19.18
C ALA A 5 7.89 6.30 -18.05
N ILE A 6 6.61 6.56 -18.30
CA ILE A 6 5.56 6.37 -17.28
C ILE A 6 4.74 5.15 -17.66
N ARG A 7 4.88 4.12 -16.83
CA ARG A 7 4.11 2.90 -17.02
C ARG A 7 2.65 3.15 -16.69
N SER A 8 1.75 2.64 -17.52
CA SER A 8 0.33 2.70 -17.26
C SER A 8 -0.01 1.93 -15.99
N LEU A 9 -0.89 2.49 -15.18
CA LEU A 9 -1.39 1.83 -13.96
C LEU A 9 -2.58 0.93 -14.25
N SER A 10 -3.08 0.95 -15.49
CA SER A 10 -4.27 0.18 -15.84
C SER A 10 -4.06 -1.31 -15.62
N GLY A 11 -5.00 -1.92 -14.93
CA GLY A 11 -4.96 -3.36 -14.64
C GLY A 11 -4.15 -3.75 -13.42
N LEU A 12 -3.42 -2.83 -12.79
CA LEU A 12 -2.70 -3.14 -11.57
C LEU A 12 -3.67 -3.48 -10.45
N LYS A 13 -3.38 -4.55 -9.73
CA LYS A 13 -4.13 -4.93 -8.54
C LYS A 13 -3.48 -4.28 -7.32
N ILE A 14 -4.21 -3.44 -6.64
CA ILE A 14 -3.69 -2.71 -5.48
C ILE A 14 -4.58 -2.98 -4.28
N LEU A 15 -3.96 -3.35 -3.17
CA LEU A 15 -4.65 -3.53 -1.90
C LEU A 15 -4.36 -2.33 -1.01
N VAL A 16 -5.40 -1.75 -0.43
CA VAL A 16 -5.28 -0.62 0.51
C VAL A 16 -5.78 -1.08 1.88
N VAL A 17 -4.88 -1.12 2.85
CA VAL A 17 -5.17 -1.57 4.21
C VAL A 17 -5.14 -0.37 5.15
N ASP A 18 -6.30 0.01 5.65
CA ASP A 18 -6.43 1.15 6.57
C ASP A 18 -7.73 0.98 7.34
N ASP A 19 -7.72 1.25 8.64
CA ASP A 19 -8.94 1.15 9.44
C ASP A 19 -9.86 2.35 9.22
N SER A 20 -9.37 3.42 8.58
CA SER A 20 -10.18 4.58 8.23
C SER A 20 -10.95 4.35 6.93
N LYS A 21 -12.27 4.36 7.02
CA LYS A 21 -13.14 4.23 5.85
C LYS A 21 -12.89 5.37 4.85
N THR A 22 -12.64 6.58 5.34
CA THR A 22 -12.39 7.74 4.48
C THR A 22 -11.12 7.54 3.66
N ILE A 23 -10.05 7.07 4.27
CA ILE A 23 -8.79 6.82 3.56
C ILE A 23 -8.98 5.71 2.52
N ARG A 24 -9.65 4.61 2.88
CA ARG A 24 -9.91 3.52 1.93
C ARG A 24 -10.70 4.01 0.72
N ARG A 25 -11.76 4.78 0.94
CA ARG A 25 -12.59 5.32 -0.14
C ARG A 25 -11.84 6.30 -1.02
N THR A 26 -11.05 7.18 -0.42
CA THR A 26 -10.27 8.16 -1.17
C THR A 26 -9.28 7.45 -2.08
N ALA A 27 -8.51 6.51 -1.55
CA ALA A 27 -7.55 5.76 -2.34
C ALA A 27 -8.24 4.95 -3.44
N GLU A 28 -9.33 4.27 -3.10
CA GLU A 28 -10.08 3.46 -4.06
C GLU A 28 -10.61 4.32 -5.21
N THR A 29 -11.18 5.47 -4.91
CA THR A 29 -11.72 6.37 -5.93
C THR A 29 -10.62 6.88 -6.86
N LEU A 30 -9.51 7.33 -6.30
CA LEU A 30 -8.41 7.86 -7.09
C LEU A 30 -7.79 6.78 -7.98
N LEU A 31 -7.57 5.60 -7.43
CA LEU A 31 -6.89 4.52 -8.16
C LEU A 31 -7.80 3.87 -9.20
N THR A 32 -9.07 3.74 -8.90
CA THR A 32 -10.04 3.20 -9.86
C THR A 32 -10.12 4.08 -11.11
N LYS A 33 -10.04 5.38 -10.95
CA LYS A 33 -10.03 6.31 -12.08
C LYS A 33 -8.81 6.13 -12.97
N GLU A 34 -7.72 5.61 -12.44
CA GLU A 34 -6.50 5.34 -13.20
C GLU A 34 -6.51 3.93 -13.82
N GLY A 35 -7.61 3.21 -13.67
CA GLY A 35 -7.73 1.88 -14.25
C GLY A 35 -7.23 0.75 -13.37
N CYS A 36 -6.88 1.02 -12.11
CA CYS A 36 -6.45 -0.01 -11.18
C CYS A 36 -7.61 -0.84 -10.71
N GLN A 37 -7.34 -2.10 -10.40
CA GLN A 37 -8.27 -2.97 -9.70
C GLN A 37 -7.93 -2.87 -8.21
N VAL A 38 -8.84 -2.31 -7.42
CA VAL A 38 -8.56 -1.96 -6.03
C VAL A 38 -9.32 -2.87 -5.07
N PHE A 39 -8.59 -3.41 -4.11
CA PHE A 39 -9.15 -4.19 -3.00
C PHE A 39 -8.86 -3.42 -1.73
N THR A 40 -9.72 -3.52 -0.74
CA THR A 40 -9.53 -2.84 0.54
C THR A 40 -9.60 -3.83 1.70
N ALA A 41 -8.91 -3.51 2.77
CA ALA A 41 -8.92 -4.29 4.00
C ALA A 41 -8.95 -3.35 5.20
N ILE A 42 -9.59 -3.77 6.27
CA ILE A 42 -9.81 -2.92 7.44
C ILE A 42 -8.73 -3.09 8.51
N ASP A 43 -7.98 -4.18 8.47
CA ASP A 43 -6.91 -4.45 9.43
C ASP A 43 -5.91 -5.44 8.83
N GLY A 44 -4.87 -5.78 9.61
CA GLY A 44 -3.81 -6.66 9.13
C GLY A 44 -4.28 -8.08 8.84
N PHE A 45 -5.21 -8.60 9.63
CA PHE A 45 -5.72 -9.96 9.41
C PHE A 45 -6.56 -10.02 8.14
N ASP A 46 -7.43 -9.03 7.94
CA ASP A 46 -8.22 -8.92 6.71
C ASP A 46 -7.29 -8.76 5.51
N ALA A 47 -6.20 -8.02 5.68
CA ALA A 47 -5.18 -7.84 4.62
C ALA A 47 -4.58 -9.17 4.19
N LEU A 48 -4.18 -10.01 5.15
CA LEU A 48 -3.57 -11.31 4.82
C LEU A 48 -4.54 -12.19 4.03
N SER A 49 -5.82 -12.16 4.39
CA SER A 49 -6.86 -12.89 3.67
C SER A 49 -7.00 -12.36 2.23
N LYS A 50 -7.07 -11.05 2.06
CA LYS A 50 -7.22 -10.42 0.74
C LYS A 50 -5.99 -10.67 -0.15
N ILE A 51 -4.80 -10.67 0.44
CA ILE A 51 -3.56 -10.95 -0.28
C ILE A 51 -3.58 -12.38 -0.83
N ALA A 52 -3.99 -13.35 -0.02
CA ALA A 52 -4.08 -14.73 -0.44
C ALA A 52 -5.10 -14.91 -1.57
N ASP A 53 -6.23 -14.22 -1.48
CA ASP A 53 -7.32 -14.37 -2.45
C ASP A 53 -7.03 -13.67 -3.77
N HIS A 54 -6.40 -12.50 -3.74
CA HIS A 54 -6.30 -11.62 -4.91
C HIS A 54 -4.89 -11.43 -5.45
N GLN A 55 -3.87 -11.74 -4.67
CA GLN A 55 -2.46 -11.60 -5.09
C GLN A 55 -2.17 -10.22 -5.69
N PRO A 56 -2.28 -9.16 -4.87
CA PRO A 56 -2.08 -7.80 -5.39
C PRO A 56 -0.66 -7.56 -5.88
N ASP A 57 -0.53 -6.61 -6.79
CA ASP A 57 0.77 -6.19 -7.32
C ASP A 57 1.47 -5.19 -6.40
N LEU A 58 0.72 -4.52 -5.55
CA LEU A 58 1.25 -3.51 -4.63
C LEU A 58 0.28 -3.36 -3.45
N ILE A 59 0.82 -3.10 -2.26
CA ILE A 59 0.04 -3.02 -1.04
C ILE A 59 0.35 -1.73 -0.28
N PHE A 60 -0.69 -0.97 0.08
CA PHE A 60 -0.58 0.14 1.02
C PHE A 60 -1.05 -0.34 2.38
N VAL A 61 -0.28 -0.07 3.44
CA VAL A 61 -0.61 -0.53 4.79
C VAL A 61 -0.49 0.61 5.78
N ASP A 62 -1.59 0.92 6.47
CA ASP A 62 -1.60 1.88 7.57
C ASP A 62 -0.73 1.37 8.72
N ILE A 63 0.12 2.24 9.27
CA ILE A 63 1.00 1.89 10.38
C ILE A 63 0.19 1.66 11.66
N MET A 64 -0.77 2.53 11.93
CA MET A 64 -1.52 2.52 13.18
C MET A 64 -2.83 1.75 13.03
N MET A 65 -2.79 0.47 13.34
CA MET A 65 -3.99 -0.39 13.32
C MET A 65 -4.04 -1.20 14.60
N PRO A 66 -5.25 -1.52 15.10
CA PRO A 66 -5.39 -2.32 16.31
C PRO A 66 -4.96 -3.77 16.06
N ARG A 67 -4.49 -4.42 17.10
CA ARG A 67 -4.10 -5.84 17.14
C ARG A 67 -2.86 -6.17 16.33
N LEU A 68 -2.89 -5.94 15.04
CA LEU A 68 -1.77 -6.20 14.13
C LEU A 68 -1.46 -4.91 13.41
N ASP A 69 -0.40 -4.21 13.81
CA ASP A 69 -0.04 -2.92 13.22
C ASP A 69 0.57 -3.08 11.83
N GLY A 70 0.86 -1.94 11.18
CA GLY A 70 1.40 -1.95 9.82
C GLY A 70 2.77 -2.59 9.72
N TYR A 71 3.64 -2.39 10.71
CA TYR A 71 4.97 -3.01 10.69
C TYR A 71 4.86 -4.53 10.80
N GLU A 72 4.02 -5.02 11.70
CA GLU A 72 3.79 -6.45 11.88
C GLU A 72 3.18 -7.06 10.62
N THR A 73 2.19 -6.38 10.03
CA THR A 73 1.56 -6.82 8.79
C THR A 73 2.58 -6.91 7.66
N CYS A 74 3.39 -5.87 7.49
CA CYS A 74 4.44 -5.85 6.48
C CYS A 74 5.43 -6.99 6.67
N SER A 75 5.86 -7.21 7.91
CA SER A 75 6.78 -8.30 8.24
C SER A 75 6.22 -9.65 7.83
N LEU A 76 4.94 -9.90 8.12
CA LEU A 76 4.29 -11.16 7.73
C LEU A 76 4.23 -11.33 6.22
N ILE A 77 3.93 -10.25 5.49
CA ILE A 77 3.90 -10.27 4.02
C ILE A 77 5.29 -10.63 3.48
N LYS A 78 6.32 -9.96 3.99
CA LYS A 78 7.69 -10.12 3.49
C LYS A 78 8.32 -11.45 3.86
N HIS A 79 7.83 -12.12 4.88
CA HIS A 79 8.29 -13.46 5.25
C HIS A 79 7.57 -14.57 4.47
N ASN A 80 6.56 -14.22 3.69
CA ASN A 80 5.86 -15.19 2.87
C ASN A 80 6.58 -15.36 1.53
N LYS A 81 6.91 -16.60 1.17
CA LYS A 81 7.68 -16.88 -0.05
C LYS A 81 6.99 -16.40 -1.32
N VAL A 82 5.67 -16.40 -1.32
CA VAL A 82 4.88 -15.98 -2.50
C VAL A 82 4.83 -14.46 -2.63
N PHE A 83 4.74 -13.75 -1.50
CA PHE A 83 4.47 -12.30 -1.50
C PHE A 83 5.67 -11.44 -1.11
N LYS A 84 6.82 -12.02 -0.82
CA LYS A 84 7.99 -11.26 -0.35
C LYS A 84 8.47 -10.20 -1.34
N GLU A 85 8.20 -10.38 -2.62
CA GLU A 85 8.60 -9.43 -3.66
C GLU A 85 7.54 -8.35 -3.92
N THR A 86 6.34 -8.49 -3.35
CA THR A 86 5.28 -7.51 -3.53
C THR A 86 5.63 -6.23 -2.79
N PRO A 87 5.68 -5.07 -3.48
CA PRO A 87 6.00 -3.81 -2.81
C PRO A 87 4.98 -3.44 -1.75
N VAL A 88 5.45 -3.01 -0.59
CA VAL A 88 4.62 -2.53 0.50
C VAL A 88 4.97 -1.07 0.78
N ILE A 89 3.97 -0.20 0.70
CA ILE A 89 4.10 1.21 1.00
C ILE A 89 3.34 1.47 2.30
N MET A 90 4.03 2.02 3.30
CA MET A 90 3.42 2.31 4.60
C MET A 90 2.66 3.64 4.55
N LEU A 91 1.46 3.67 5.13
CA LEU A 91 0.68 4.90 5.26
C LEU A 91 0.86 5.44 6.68
N SER A 92 1.38 6.65 6.80
CA SER A 92 1.64 7.29 8.08
C SER A 92 0.79 8.54 8.24
N SER A 93 0.16 8.74 9.39
CA SER A 93 -0.56 9.97 9.63
C SER A 93 0.42 11.14 9.72
N LYS A 94 -0.09 12.36 9.47
CA LYS A 94 0.73 13.57 9.53
C LYS A 94 1.38 13.74 10.90
N ASP A 95 0.67 13.37 11.95
CA ASP A 95 1.15 13.46 13.32
C ASP A 95 1.79 12.14 13.79
N GLY A 96 1.81 11.13 12.92
CA GLY A 96 2.38 9.85 13.24
C GLY A 96 3.89 9.87 13.14
N LEU A 97 4.53 9.03 13.92
CA LEU A 97 5.98 8.91 13.92
C LEU A 97 6.36 7.66 13.14
N PHE A 98 6.54 7.84 11.81
CA PHE A 98 7.03 6.74 11.01
C PHE A 98 8.50 6.49 11.37
N ASP A 99 8.78 5.28 11.83
CA ASP A 99 10.13 4.86 12.12
C ASP A 99 10.75 4.27 10.84
N ARG A 100 11.59 5.06 10.19
CA ARG A 100 12.24 4.64 8.94
C ARG A 100 13.10 3.40 9.12
N ALA A 101 13.80 3.31 10.24
CA ALA A 101 14.64 2.15 10.50
C ALA A 101 13.79 0.90 10.67
N ARG A 102 12.69 0.99 11.41
CA ARG A 102 11.78 -0.13 11.60
C ARG A 102 11.12 -0.52 10.29
N GLY A 103 10.74 0.48 9.46
CA GLY A 103 10.19 0.22 8.14
C GLY A 103 11.14 -0.59 7.27
N ARG A 104 12.41 -0.23 7.26
CA ARG A 104 13.42 -0.97 6.50
C ARG A 104 13.61 -2.39 7.03
N ILE A 105 13.62 -2.55 8.35
CA ILE A 105 13.79 -3.87 8.97
C ILE A 105 12.66 -4.82 8.56
N VAL A 106 11.42 -4.35 8.51
CA VAL A 106 10.30 -5.19 8.12
C VAL A 106 10.14 -5.30 6.60
N GLY A 107 10.93 -4.56 5.83
CA GLY A 107 11.00 -4.69 4.39
C GLY A 107 10.06 -3.82 3.58
N SER A 108 9.49 -2.75 4.18
CA SER A 108 8.68 -1.82 3.39
C SER A 108 9.56 -1.04 2.42
N GLU A 109 9.05 -0.78 1.21
CA GLU A 109 9.80 -0.09 0.18
C GLU A 109 9.79 1.42 0.36
N GLN A 110 8.70 1.97 0.86
CA GLN A 110 8.59 3.41 1.12
C GLN A 110 7.40 3.70 2.03
N TYR A 111 7.22 4.98 2.37
CA TYR A 111 6.06 5.42 3.13
C TYR A 111 5.41 6.63 2.46
N LEU A 112 4.15 6.86 2.78
CA LEU A 112 3.35 7.97 2.27
C LEU A 112 2.57 8.57 3.42
N THR A 113 2.59 9.90 3.54
CA THR A 113 1.90 10.60 4.63
C THR A 113 0.43 10.84 4.29
N LYS A 114 -0.45 10.62 5.25
CA LYS A 114 -1.88 10.91 5.14
C LYS A 114 -2.18 12.29 5.74
N PRO A 115 -3.04 13.10 5.15
CA PRO A 115 -3.69 12.88 3.86
C PRO A 115 -2.72 13.06 2.70
N PHE A 116 -2.93 12.30 1.64
CA PHE A 116 -2.10 12.37 0.43
C PHE A 116 -2.87 12.99 -0.72
N THR A 117 -2.14 13.62 -1.63
CA THR A 117 -2.73 14.10 -2.87
C THR A 117 -2.76 12.96 -3.90
N LYS A 118 -3.52 13.17 -4.97
CA LYS A 118 -3.53 12.23 -6.09
C LYS A 118 -2.11 12.01 -6.62
N ASP A 119 -1.37 13.10 -6.84
CA ASP A 119 -0.03 13.01 -7.40
C ASP A 119 0.93 12.27 -6.49
N GLU A 120 0.82 12.48 -5.17
CA GLU A 120 1.64 11.75 -4.21
C GLU A 120 1.33 10.27 -4.23
N LEU A 121 0.05 9.91 -4.29
CA LEU A 121 -0.38 8.52 -4.32
C LEU A 121 0.13 7.83 -5.60
N LEU A 122 -0.09 8.45 -6.75
CA LEU A 122 0.32 7.89 -8.03
C LEU A 122 1.84 7.84 -8.15
N GLY A 123 2.54 8.86 -7.63
CA GLY A 123 3.99 8.89 -7.61
C GLY A 123 4.59 7.75 -6.80
N ALA A 124 3.99 7.46 -5.65
CA ALA A 124 4.44 6.36 -4.80
C ALA A 124 4.35 5.02 -5.54
N ILE A 125 3.28 4.81 -6.29
CA ILE A 125 3.10 3.60 -7.09
C ILE A 125 4.14 3.55 -8.21
N SER A 126 4.30 4.64 -8.94
CA SER A 126 5.24 4.72 -10.07
C SER A 126 6.67 4.40 -9.63
N ASN A 127 7.06 4.82 -8.44
CA ASN A 127 8.39 4.54 -7.90
C ASN A 127 8.64 3.05 -7.73
N GLN A 128 7.59 2.24 -7.60
CA GLN A 128 7.73 0.81 -7.35
C GLN A 128 7.60 -0.05 -8.62
N ILE A 129 6.97 0.46 -9.66
CA ILE A 129 6.69 -0.34 -10.86
C ILE A 129 7.50 0.08 -12.08
N ASN A 130 8.17 1.22 -11.99
CA ASN A 130 9.04 1.69 -13.08
C ASN A 130 10.53 1.35 -12.78
#